data_d5ca4331b2349d73b8c577646d8a0fcd
#
_entry.id   d5ca4331b2349d73b8c577646d8a0fcd
#
_cell.length_a   1.000
_cell.length_b   1.000
_cell.length_c   1.000
_cell.angle_alpha   90.00
_cell.angle_beta   90.00
_cell.angle_gamma   90.00
#
_symmetry.space_group_name_H-M   'P 1'
#
loop_
_entity.id
_entity.type
_entity.pdbx_description
1 polymer ?
#
loop_
_entity_poly.entity_id
_entity_poly.type
_entity_poly.pdbx_seq_one_letter_code
_entity_poly.pdbx_strand_id
1 'polypeptide(L)'
;ESALGPLWQAAASVAGQAGRTPAKHYAPGDVTPADLRDATLVVWQAPLPEGEMANALRRFADEGGRVVFFPPGQPSTARFAGLGWGEKQTSGDAGFAVGHWDEDQGPLANTDEGLLLPLAKLGVRQRQQVVGQAAVLAAFDDAQALLVRQALGQGEVYFCTTLPLLAWSEMGDGLMVVPMLQRLLAAGSRRLQRDSVAECGQVSAGDLQLEWTSAETGLRGDVQTQAGVYKNGDRWLLVNRPAAEDEFERVEDSAVAG
;
A
#
# COMPACT_ATOMS: atom_id res chain seq x y z
N GLU A 1 21.13 16.06 1.61
CA GLU A 1 20.01 15.71 0.70
C GLU A 1 20.21 14.29 0.20
N SER A 2 19.21 13.45 0.33
CA SER A 2 19.26 12.07 -0.17
C SER A 2 19.38 12.08 -1.69
N ALA A 3 20.33 11.34 -2.25
CA ALA A 3 20.44 11.14 -3.70
C ALA A 3 19.16 10.60 -4.36
N LEU A 4 18.24 10.05 -3.56
CA LEU A 4 16.96 9.50 -3.97
C LEU A 4 15.79 10.48 -3.88
N GLY A 5 15.99 11.68 -3.34
CA GLY A 5 14.93 12.70 -3.17
C GLY A 5 14.16 12.99 -4.47
N PRO A 6 14.82 13.27 -5.61
CA PRO A 6 14.14 13.51 -6.87
C PRO A 6 13.31 12.33 -7.37
N LEU A 7 13.75 11.09 -7.13
CA LEU A 7 13.04 9.88 -7.51
C LEU A 7 11.76 9.73 -6.69
N TRP A 8 11.83 9.97 -5.37
CA TRP A 8 10.65 9.92 -4.50
C TRP A 8 9.64 11.01 -4.84
N GLN A 9 10.11 12.21 -5.19
CA GLN A 9 9.23 13.28 -5.66
C GLN A 9 8.57 12.95 -6.99
N ALA A 10 9.31 12.38 -7.95
CA ALA A 10 8.75 11.94 -9.23
C ALA A 10 7.68 10.86 -9.02
N ALA A 11 7.93 9.89 -8.13
CA ALA A 11 6.96 8.87 -7.79
C ALA A 11 5.70 9.44 -7.12
N ALA A 12 5.83 10.49 -6.31
CA ALA A 12 4.71 11.16 -5.66
C ALA A 12 3.91 12.06 -6.62
N SER A 13 4.50 12.48 -7.74
CA SER A 13 3.87 13.35 -8.76
C SER A 13 3.01 12.50 -9.69
N VAL A 14 1.77 12.21 -9.30
CA VAL A 14 0.82 11.52 -10.20
C VAL A 14 0.12 12.55 -11.07
N ALA A 15 0.27 12.44 -12.39
CA ALA A 15 -0.44 13.28 -13.34
C ALA A 15 -1.96 13.20 -13.09
N GLY A 16 -2.60 14.34 -12.91
CA GLY A 16 -4.06 14.49 -12.88
C GLY A 16 -4.73 14.47 -11.50
N GLN A 17 -4.01 14.34 -10.39
CA GLN A 17 -4.60 14.48 -9.05
C GLN A 17 -4.27 15.85 -8.43
N ALA A 18 -5.14 16.81 -8.68
CA ALA A 18 -5.09 18.09 -7.96
C ALA A 18 -5.33 17.87 -6.46
N GLY A 19 -4.47 18.46 -5.61
CA GLY A 19 -4.64 18.46 -4.15
C GLY A 19 -3.77 17.45 -3.38
N ARG A 20 -2.85 16.74 -3.98
CA ARG A 20 -1.92 15.87 -3.25
C ARG A 20 -0.82 16.67 -2.56
N THR A 21 -0.59 16.36 -1.29
CA THR A 21 0.55 16.87 -0.53
C THR A 21 1.84 16.32 -1.16
N PRO A 22 2.83 17.17 -1.43
CA PRO A 22 4.11 16.72 -1.96
C PRO A 22 4.80 15.77 -0.99
N ALA A 23 5.68 14.91 -1.52
CA ALA A 23 6.48 14.01 -0.69
C ALA A 23 7.31 14.83 0.32
N LYS A 24 7.22 14.47 1.59
CA LYS A 24 8.05 15.02 2.66
C LYS A 24 9.24 14.10 2.88
N HIS A 25 10.39 14.66 3.09
CA HIS A 25 11.62 13.94 3.38
C HIS A 25 12.10 14.27 4.79
N TYR A 26 12.42 13.24 5.55
CA TYR A 26 12.91 13.35 6.92
C TYR A 26 14.28 12.67 7.04
N ALA A 27 15.17 13.22 7.85
CA ALA A 27 16.32 12.47 8.30
C ALA A 27 15.88 11.41 9.35
N PRO A 28 16.59 10.27 9.44
CA PRO A 28 16.31 9.29 10.49
C PRO A 28 16.38 9.95 11.88
N GLY A 29 15.32 9.83 12.65
CA GLY A 29 15.19 10.46 13.98
C GLY A 29 14.40 11.77 14.01
N ASP A 30 14.18 12.42 12.87
CA ASP A 30 13.37 13.66 12.80
C ASP A 30 11.88 13.39 12.56
N VAL A 31 11.54 12.18 12.07
CA VAL A 31 10.17 11.77 11.83
C VAL A 31 9.45 11.48 13.15
N THR A 32 8.23 11.98 13.28
CA THR A 32 7.37 11.79 14.45
C THR A 32 6.11 10.99 14.09
N PRO A 33 5.42 10.38 15.07
CA PRO A 33 4.13 9.72 14.83
C PRO A 33 3.08 10.66 14.21
N ALA A 34 3.17 11.96 14.46
CA ALA A 34 2.24 12.94 13.90
C ALA A 34 2.37 13.08 12.38
N ASP A 35 3.57 12.87 11.84
CA ASP A 35 3.84 12.97 10.40
C ASP A 35 3.15 11.84 9.59
N LEU A 36 2.76 10.76 10.26
CA LEU A 36 2.08 9.62 9.63
C LEU A 36 0.57 9.86 9.41
N ARG A 37 -0.04 10.87 10.04
CA ARG A 37 -1.49 11.06 10.02
C ARG A 37 -2.04 11.25 8.61
N ASP A 38 -1.38 12.11 7.84
CA ASP A 38 -1.80 12.47 6.48
C ASP A 38 -1.01 11.71 5.40
N ALA A 39 -0.19 10.74 5.81
CA ALA A 39 0.56 9.91 4.88
C ALA A 39 -0.32 8.81 4.29
N THR A 40 -0.08 8.44 3.05
CA THR A 40 -0.68 7.30 2.36
C THR A 40 0.35 6.20 2.14
N LEU A 41 1.59 6.60 1.95
CA LEU A 41 2.73 5.72 1.73
C LEU A 41 3.92 6.25 2.55
N VAL A 42 4.58 5.36 3.24
CA VAL A 42 5.87 5.62 3.90
C VAL A 42 6.95 4.82 3.18
N VAL A 43 7.97 5.53 2.70
CA VAL A 43 9.21 4.92 2.17
C VAL A 43 10.28 5.06 3.25
N TRP A 44 10.75 3.93 3.77
CA TRP A 44 11.68 3.89 4.88
C TRP A 44 13.03 3.30 4.46
N GLN A 45 14.07 4.11 4.47
CA GLN A 45 15.44 3.70 4.17
C GLN A 45 16.36 4.07 5.34
N ALA A 46 16.24 3.33 6.41
CA ALA A 46 17.01 3.45 7.64
C ALA A 46 16.98 2.09 8.37
N PRO A 47 17.71 1.89 9.47
CA PRO A 47 17.46 0.77 10.36
C PRO A 47 15.98 0.65 10.70
N LEU A 48 15.48 -0.57 10.89
CA LEU A 48 14.07 -0.78 11.19
C LEU A 48 13.68 -0.01 12.46
N PRO A 49 12.50 0.62 12.46
CA PRO A 49 12.07 1.43 13.59
C PRO A 49 11.82 0.55 14.82
N GLU A 50 12.09 1.11 15.98
CA GLU A 50 11.86 0.50 17.29
C GLU A 50 10.98 1.41 18.15
N GLY A 51 10.52 0.91 19.27
CA GLY A 51 9.78 1.68 20.27
C GLY A 51 8.50 2.33 19.73
N GLU A 52 8.34 3.61 20.02
CA GLU A 52 7.15 4.39 19.68
C GLU A 52 6.94 4.51 18.17
N MET A 53 8.00 4.72 17.41
CA MET A 53 7.91 4.82 15.95
C MET A 53 7.49 3.50 15.30
N ALA A 54 7.99 2.37 15.77
CA ALA A 54 7.54 1.06 15.30
C ALA A 54 6.04 0.84 15.56
N ASN A 55 5.56 1.26 16.73
CA ASN A 55 4.14 1.16 17.08
C ASN A 55 3.28 2.10 16.23
N ALA A 56 3.77 3.30 15.96
CA ALA A 56 3.08 4.26 15.10
C ALA A 56 2.98 3.76 13.65
N LEU A 57 4.07 3.22 13.10
CA LEU A 57 4.06 2.62 11.76
C LEU A 57 3.20 1.37 11.66
N ARG A 58 3.13 0.55 12.74
CA ARG A 58 2.19 -0.58 12.77
C ARG A 58 0.76 -0.10 12.69
N ARG A 59 0.37 0.87 13.52
CA ARG A 59 -0.98 1.45 13.48
C ARG A 59 -1.29 2.07 12.11
N PHE A 60 -0.33 2.82 11.55
CA PHE A 60 -0.46 3.38 10.22
C PHE A 60 -0.76 2.32 9.16
N ALA A 61 -0.03 1.19 9.17
CA ALA A 61 -0.28 0.09 8.26
C ALA A 61 -1.61 -0.61 8.57
N ASP A 62 -1.91 -0.85 9.87
CA ASP A 62 -3.15 -1.49 10.30
C ASP A 62 -4.41 -0.73 9.85
N GLU A 63 -4.32 0.59 9.78
CA GLU A 63 -5.36 1.51 9.27
C GLU A 63 -5.40 1.63 7.73
N GLY A 64 -4.66 0.83 6.99
CA GLY A 64 -4.67 0.80 5.53
C GLY A 64 -3.51 1.52 4.84
N GLY A 65 -2.55 2.08 5.60
CA GLY A 65 -1.33 2.67 5.05
C GLY A 65 -0.43 1.63 4.37
N ARG A 66 0.44 2.12 3.51
CA ARG A 66 1.46 1.30 2.84
C ARG A 66 2.85 1.71 3.31
N VAL A 67 3.66 0.72 3.68
CA VAL A 67 5.05 0.95 4.11
C VAL A 67 5.98 0.16 3.21
N VAL A 68 6.99 0.81 2.66
CA VAL A 68 8.05 0.16 1.88
C VAL A 68 9.37 0.37 2.61
N PHE A 69 9.97 -0.71 3.04
CA PHE A 69 11.31 -0.73 3.59
C PHE A 69 12.34 -1.01 2.51
N PHE A 70 13.37 -0.19 2.46
CA PHE A 70 14.55 -0.38 1.65
C PHE A 70 15.76 -0.72 2.55
N PRO A 71 16.79 -1.42 2.01
CA PRO A 71 17.93 -1.85 2.79
C PRO A 71 18.65 -0.70 3.49
N PRO A 72 18.95 -0.82 4.79
CA PRO A 72 19.83 0.13 5.48
C PRO A 72 21.31 -0.11 5.17
N GLY A 73 21.64 -1.23 4.51
CA GLY A 73 23.00 -1.63 4.19
C GLY A 73 23.74 -2.38 5.30
N GLN A 74 23.14 -2.48 6.46
CA GLN A 74 23.67 -3.21 7.63
C GLN A 74 22.69 -4.29 8.08
N PRO A 75 23.14 -5.50 8.44
CA PRO A 75 22.27 -6.51 9.06
C PRO A 75 21.80 -6.03 10.44
N SER A 76 20.60 -6.48 10.82
CA SER A 76 19.99 -6.09 12.10
C SER A 76 19.18 -7.24 12.69
N THR A 77 19.15 -7.31 14.03
CA THR A 77 18.26 -8.22 14.77
C THR A 77 16.85 -7.65 14.92
N ALA A 78 16.66 -6.34 14.68
CA ALA A 78 15.35 -5.70 14.72
C ALA A 78 14.38 -6.36 13.72
N ARG A 79 13.11 -6.37 14.09
CA ARG A 79 12.01 -6.94 13.28
C ARG A 79 10.84 -5.98 13.19
N PHE A 80 10.26 -5.90 12.00
CA PHE A 80 9.00 -5.20 11.78
C PHE A 80 8.02 -6.14 11.07
N ALA A 81 6.83 -6.33 11.62
CA ALA A 81 5.82 -7.29 11.13
C ALA A 81 6.38 -8.72 10.92
N GLY A 82 7.31 -9.17 11.77
CA GLY A 82 7.97 -10.48 11.67
C GLY A 82 9.16 -10.53 10.71
N LEU A 83 9.40 -9.48 9.93
CA LEU A 83 10.47 -9.40 8.92
C LEU A 83 11.65 -8.57 9.42
N GLY A 84 12.83 -8.87 8.92
CA GLY A 84 14.04 -8.12 9.24
C GLY A 84 15.10 -8.23 8.17
N TRP A 85 16.16 -7.46 8.34
CA TRP A 85 17.28 -7.42 7.42
C TRP A 85 18.39 -8.40 7.83
N GLY A 86 18.74 -9.28 6.89
CA GLY A 86 19.88 -10.17 6.98
C GLY A 86 21.13 -9.61 6.32
N GLU A 87 21.96 -10.50 5.79
CA GLU A 87 23.25 -10.17 5.20
C GLU A 87 23.11 -9.42 3.87
N LYS A 88 24.03 -8.49 3.66
CA LYS A 88 24.21 -7.84 2.37
C LYS A 88 25.04 -8.74 1.45
N GLN A 89 24.57 -8.90 0.23
CA GLN A 89 25.22 -9.67 -0.82
C GLN A 89 25.60 -8.76 -1.99
N THR A 90 26.77 -8.99 -2.53
CA THR A 90 27.26 -8.33 -3.75
C THR A 90 27.45 -9.39 -4.82
N SER A 91 26.94 -9.12 -6.02
CA SER A 91 27.13 -10.01 -7.16
C SER A 91 28.55 -9.89 -7.73
N GLY A 92 28.95 -10.89 -8.50
CA GLY A 92 30.03 -10.75 -9.47
C GLY A 92 29.61 -9.91 -10.68
N ASP A 93 30.39 -9.97 -11.75
CA ASP A 93 30.20 -9.18 -12.97
C ASP A 93 28.82 -9.38 -13.63
N ALA A 94 28.21 -10.56 -13.49
CA ALA A 94 26.93 -10.90 -14.11
C ALA A 94 25.71 -10.22 -13.45
N GLY A 95 25.86 -9.71 -12.23
CA GLY A 95 24.70 -9.21 -11.45
C GLY A 95 23.80 -10.32 -10.92
N PHE A 96 22.72 -9.91 -10.23
CA PHE A 96 21.61 -10.79 -9.86
C PHE A 96 20.47 -10.57 -10.86
N ALA A 97 20.08 -11.61 -11.59
CA ALA A 97 18.98 -11.55 -12.54
C ALA A 97 17.63 -11.81 -11.85
N VAL A 98 16.61 -11.08 -12.25
CA VAL A 98 15.22 -11.27 -11.76
C VAL A 98 14.58 -12.36 -12.62
N GLY A 99 14.17 -13.45 -11.97
CA GLY A 99 13.63 -14.63 -12.64
C GLY A 99 12.11 -14.73 -12.60
N HIS A 100 11.47 -14.20 -11.58
CA HIS A 100 10.02 -14.31 -11.41
C HIS A 100 9.43 -13.12 -10.66
N TRP A 101 8.23 -12.69 -11.07
CA TRP A 101 7.42 -11.70 -10.35
C TRP A 101 5.93 -11.91 -10.65
N ASP A 102 5.07 -11.33 -9.81
CA ASP A 102 3.62 -11.30 -10.05
C ASP A 102 3.31 -10.23 -11.11
N GLU A 103 2.97 -10.69 -12.31
CA GLU A 103 2.68 -9.82 -13.47
C GLU A 103 1.24 -9.35 -13.51
N ASP A 104 0.35 -10.03 -12.81
CA ASP A 104 -1.09 -9.79 -12.88
C ASP A 104 -1.57 -8.89 -11.75
N GLN A 105 -0.92 -8.94 -10.58
CA GLN A 105 -1.40 -8.27 -9.39
C GLN A 105 -0.28 -7.56 -8.62
N GLY A 106 -0.71 -6.57 -7.82
CA GLY A 106 0.17 -5.89 -6.88
C GLY A 106 1.02 -4.77 -7.50
N PRO A 107 2.07 -4.33 -6.79
CA PRO A 107 2.83 -3.15 -7.18
C PRO A 107 3.72 -3.35 -8.41
N LEU A 108 4.01 -4.60 -8.78
CA LEU A 108 4.83 -4.96 -9.94
C LEU A 108 4.01 -5.48 -11.12
N ALA A 109 2.68 -5.48 -11.04
CA ALA A 109 1.81 -5.89 -12.14
C ALA A 109 2.12 -5.12 -13.43
N ASN A 110 1.76 -5.70 -14.56
CA ASN A 110 1.81 -5.01 -15.84
C ASN A 110 0.88 -3.79 -15.84
N THR A 111 1.07 -2.84 -16.76
CA THR A 111 0.14 -1.71 -16.88
C THR A 111 -1.20 -2.18 -17.42
N ASP A 112 -2.27 -1.39 -17.19
CA ASP A 112 -3.61 -1.69 -17.74
C ASP A 112 -3.63 -1.78 -19.28
N GLU A 113 -2.63 -1.18 -19.94
CA GLU A 113 -2.40 -1.28 -21.38
C GLU A 113 -1.59 -2.53 -21.78
N GLY A 114 -1.25 -3.40 -20.83
CA GLY A 114 -0.48 -4.62 -21.05
C GLY A 114 1.03 -4.39 -21.25
N LEU A 115 1.55 -3.22 -20.92
CA LEU A 115 2.99 -2.97 -20.97
C LEU A 115 3.69 -3.67 -19.78
N LEU A 116 4.67 -4.50 -20.12
CA LEU A 116 5.50 -5.20 -19.16
C LEU A 116 6.44 -4.23 -18.43
N LEU A 117 6.52 -4.33 -17.11
CA LEU A 117 7.63 -3.70 -16.39
C LEU A 117 8.95 -4.42 -16.74
N PRO A 118 10.04 -3.69 -17.01
CA PRO A 118 11.28 -4.30 -17.52
C PRO A 118 12.10 -5.00 -16.43
N LEU A 119 11.45 -5.76 -15.53
CA LEU A 119 12.10 -6.43 -14.40
C LEU A 119 13.13 -7.47 -14.84
N ALA A 120 12.87 -8.22 -15.93
CA ALA A 120 13.82 -9.20 -16.47
C ALA A 120 15.13 -8.55 -16.95
N LYS A 121 15.15 -7.24 -17.20
CA LYS A 121 16.34 -6.50 -17.62
C LYS A 121 16.97 -5.70 -16.48
N LEU A 122 16.41 -5.78 -15.28
CA LEU A 122 16.90 -5.01 -14.15
C LEU A 122 18.28 -5.51 -13.70
N GLY A 123 19.30 -4.68 -13.90
CA GLY A 123 20.63 -4.94 -13.38
C GLY A 123 20.71 -4.72 -11.87
N VAL A 124 20.91 -5.78 -11.11
CA VAL A 124 21.08 -5.72 -9.64
C VAL A 124 22.46 -6.19 -9.25
N ARG A 125 23.23 -5.31 -8.61
CA ARG A 125 24.62 -5.55 -8.17
C ARG A 125 24.73 -5.87 -6.71
N GLN A 126 23.83 -5.29 -5.90
CA GLN A 126 23.78 -5.52 -4.46
C GLN A 126 22.35 -5.74 -4.01
N ARG A 127 22.20 -6.65 -3.06
CA ARG A 127 20.91 -6.91 -2.38
C ARG A 127 21.15 -7.18 -0.90
N GLN A 128 20.15 -6.99 -0.09
CA GLN A 128 20.16 -7.38 1.31
C GLN A 128 19.05 -8.38 1.57
N GLN A 129 19.37 -9.50 2.20
CA GLN A 129 18.40 -10.55 2.47
C GLN A 129 17.29 -10.05 3.40
N VAL A 130 16.07 -10.52 3.15
CA VAL A 130 14.96 -10.41 4.11
C VAL A 130 14.86 -11.72 4.88
N VAL A 131 14.78 -11.62 6.20
CA VAL A 131 14.63 -12.75 7.12
C VAL A 131 13.23 -12.73 7.70
N GLY A 132 12.54 -13.84 7.68
CA GLY A 132 11.16 -14.01 8.12
C GLY A 132 10.29 -14.64 7.03
N GLN A 133 9.01 -14.85 7.32
CA GLN A 133 8.04 -15.43 6.36
C GLN A 133 7.13 -14.33 5.84
N ALA A 134 7.07 -14.20 4.51
CA ALA A 134 6.21 -13.26 3.81
C ALA A 134 5.85 -13.77 2.42
N ALA A 135 4.85 -13.20 1.80
CA ALA A 135 4.54 -13.46 0.40
C ALA A 135 5.63 -12.86 -0.50
N VAL A 136 6.23 -13.66 -1.36
CA VAL A 136 7.22 -13.21 -2.33
C VAL A 136 6.50 -12.72 -3.57
N LEU A 137 6.66 -11.43 -3.91
CA LEU A 137 6.06 -10.82 -5.11
C LEU A 137 7.02 -10.80 -6.29
N ALA A 138 8.32 -10.79 -6.02
CA ALA A 138 9.34 -10.92 -7.04
C ALA A 138 10.57 -11.63 -6.45
N ALA A 139 11.20 -12.48 -7.24
CA ALA A 139 12.38 -13.24 -6.87
C ALA A 139 13.46 -13.20 -7.96
N PHE A 140 14.68 -13.35 -7.54
CA PHE A 140 15.83 -13.58 -8.41
C PHE A 140 15.87 -15.05 -8.89
N ASP A 141 16.69 -15.33 -9.89
CA ASP A 141 16.86 -16.68 -10.44
C ASP A 141 17.34 -17.71 -9.39
N ASP A 142 18.03 -17.26 -8.35
CA ASP A 142 18.45 -18.09 -7.22
C ASP A 142 17.39 -18.23 -6.12
N ALA A 143 16.14 -17.90 -6.41
CA ALA A 143 14.99 -17.94 -5.53
C ALA A 143 15.05 -17.00 -4.30
N GLN A 144 16.05 -16.14 -4.20
CA GLN A 144 16.04 -15.08 -3.18
C GLN A 144 15.04 -13.98 -3.57
N ALA A 145 14.37 -13.43 -2.58
CA ALA A 145 13.37 -12.41 -2.82
C ALA A 145 13.98 -11.09 -3.30
N LEU A 146 13.35 -10.45 -4.30
CA LEU A 146 13.54 -9.05 -4.66
C LEU A 146 12.54 -8.15 -3.92
N LEU A 147 11.28 -8.55 -3.87
CA LEU A 147 10.23 -7.83 -3.18
C LEU A 147 9.34 -8.83 -2.43
N VAL A 148 9.13 -8.57 -1.15
CA VAL A 148 8.19 -9.34 -0.33
C VAL A 148 7.11 -8.45 0.23
N ARG A 149 5.95 -9.05 0.55
CA ARG A 149 4.78 -8.40 1.13
C ARG A 149 4.32 -9.12 2.38
N GLN A 150 4.00 -8.34 3.41
CA GLN A 150 3.34 -8.81 4.63
C GLN A 150 2.08 -7.99 4.85
N ALA A 151 0.93 -8.64 4.91
CA ALA A 151 -0.32 -7.98 5.29
C ALA A 151 -0.29 -7.58 6.77
N LEU A 152 -0.83 -6.40 7.08
CA LEU A 152 -0.92 -5.89 8.44
C LEU A 152 -2.21 -5.06 8.56
N GLY A 153 -3.24 -5.63 9.19
CA GLY A 153 -4.58 -5.03 9.25
C GLY A 153 -5.17 -4.81 7.86
N GLN A 154 -5.57 -3.58 7.59
CA GLN A 154 -6.09 -3.17 6.27
C GLN A 154 -4.99 -2.72 5.29
N GLY A 155 -3.76 -2.66 5.76
CA GLY A 155 -2.61 -2.23 4.98
C GLY A 155 -1.60 -3.32 4.73
N GLU A 156 -0.46 -2.92 4.21
CA GLU A 156 0.58 -3.84 3.80
C GLU A 156 1.96 -3.23 4.00
N VAL A 157 2.89 -4.09 4.32
CA VAL A 157 4.30 -3.77 4.50
C VAL A 157 5.11 -4.50 3.45
N TYR A 158 6.01 -3.81 2.80
CA TYR A 158 6.86 -4.32 1.75
C TYR A 158 8.33 -4.19 2.12
N PHE A 159 9.13 -5.18 1.75
CA PHE A 159 10.58 -5.10 1.82
C PHE A 159 11.14 -5.30 0.41
N CYS A 160 11.77 -4.26 -0.12
CA CYS A 160 12.52 -4.33 -1.36
C CYS A 160 13.99 -4.58 -1.03
N THR A 161 14.59 -5.62 -1.58
CA THR A 161 15.92 -6.09 -1.16
C THR A 161 17.08 -5.34 -1.80
N THR A 162 16.82 -4.44 -2.73
CA THR A 162 17.85 -3.59 -3.37
C THR A 162 17.48 -2.12 -3.29
N LEU A 163 18.42 -1.24 -3.58
CA LEU A 163 18.23 0.21 -3.60
C LEU A 163 18.23 0.74 -5.03
N PRO A 164 17.45 1.81 -5.32
CA PRO A 164 17.49 2.52 -6.58
C PRO A 164 18.70 3.45 -6.66
N LEU A 165 19.87 2.94 -6.33
CA LEU A 165 21.19 3.58 -6.45
C LEU A 165 22.05 2.77 -7.39
N LEU A 166 22.76 3.41 -8.29
CA LEU A 166 23.58 2.75 -9.32
C LEU A 166 24.57 1.73 -8.73
N ALA A 167 25.09 1.97 -7.52
CA ALA A 167 25.93 1.01 -6.80
C ALA A 167 25.17 -0.28 -6.39
N TRP A 168 23.83 -0.23 -6.29
CA TRP A 168 23.00 -1.35 -5.91
C TRP A 168 22.22 -1.93 -7.09
N SER A 169 21.54 -1.07 -7.85
CA SER A 169 20.75 -1.51 -8.99
C SER A 169 20.42 -0.36 -9.95
N GLU A 170 19.90 -0.72 -11.11
CA GLU A 170 19.41 0.19 -12.13
C GLU A 170 17.95 0.66 -11.89
N MET A 171 17.35 0.30 -10.76
CA MET A 171 16.00 0.79 -10.38
C MET A 171 15.90 2.32 -10.36
N GLY A 172 17.04 3.01 -10.22
CA GLY A 172 17.12 4.47 -10.18
C GLY A 172 16.79 5.16 -11.50
N ASP A 173 16.69 4.44 -12.62
CA ASP A 173 16.17 4.95 -13.90
C ASP A 173 14.67 5.30 -13.85
N GLY A 174 13.96 4.82 -12.81
CA GLY A 174 12.57 5.09 -12.56
C GLY A 174 11.58 4.16 -13.27
N LEU A 175 12.00 3.38 -14.25
CA LEU A 175 11.11 2.55 -15.07
C LEU A 175 10.31 1.51 -14.28
N MET A 176 10.86 1.07 -13.15
CA MET A 176 10.20 0.10 -12.26
C MET A 176 9.72 0.74 -10.96
N VAL A 177 10.59 1.50 -10.29
CA VAL A 177 10.29 2.00 -8.93
C VAL A 177 9.19 3.06 -8.94
N VAL A 178 9.11 3.90 -9.98
CA VAL A 178 8.06 4.93 -10.06
C VAL A 178 6.67 4.32 -10.20
N PRO A 179 6.39 3.42 -11.17
CA PRO A 179 5.09 2.73 -11.23
C PRO A 179 4.76 1.95 -9.96
N MET A 180 5.74 1.24 -9.39
CA MET A 180 5.57 0.51 -8.14
C MET A 180 5.08 1.43 -7.02
N LEU A 181 5.75 2.54 -6.77
CA LEU A 181 5.38 3.47 -5.71
C LEU A 181 4.07 4.21 -5.99
N GLN A 182 3.77 4.52 -7.24
CA GLN A 182 2.50 5.14 -7.64
C GLN A 182 1.31 4.22 -7.33
N ARG A 183 1.43 2.91 -7.59
CA ARG A 183 0.40 1.93 -7.25
C ARG A 183 0.23 1.80 -5.73
N LEU A 184 1.33 1.79 -5.00
CA LEU A 184 1.29 1.75 -3.54
C LEU A 184 0.68 3.03 -2.95
N LEU A 185 0.96 4.20 -3.54
CA LEU A 185 0.30 5.46 -3.21
C LEU A 185 -1.20 5.40 -3.47
N ALA A 186 -1.61 4.90 -4.64
CA ALA A 186 -3.02 4.75 -5.00
C ALA A 186 -3.73 3.79 -4.04
N ALA A 187 -3.10 2.65 -3.72
CA ALA A 187 -3.63 1.69 -2.75
C ALA A 187 -3.75 2.26 -1.33
N GLY A 188 -2.73 3.02 -0.88
CA GLY A 188 -2.73 3.66 0.44
C GLY A 188 -3.66 4.87 0.55
N SER A 189 -4.01 5.50 -0.59
CA SER A 189 -4.87 6.69 -0.58
C SER A 189 -6.28 6.42 -0.03
N ARG A 190 -6.75 5.18 -0.09
CA ARG A 190 -8.02 4.75 0.51
C ARG A 190 -8.06 4.99 2.02
N ARG A 191 -6.89 4.96 2.70
CA ARG A 191 -6.80 5.29 4.13
C ARG A 191 -7.22 6.74 4.42
N LEU A 192 -6.88 7.67 3.51
CA LEU A 192 -7.24 9.09 3.65
C LEU A 192 -8.58 9.43 2.99
N GLN A 193 -9.22 8.50 2.31
CA GLN A 193 -10.57 8.72 1.83
C GLN A 193 -11.49 8.87 3.05
N ARG A 194 -11.84 10.12 3.32
CA ARG A 194 -12.80 10.49 4.36
C ARG A 194 -14.21 10.06 3.98
N ASP A 195 -14.38 9.74 2.71
CA ASP A 195 -15.65 9.32 2.12
C ASP A 195 -15.55 7.87 1.69
N SER A 196 -16.38 7.03 2.20
CA SER A 196 -16.52 5.63 1.82
C SER A 196 -17.92 5.39 1.23
N VAL A 197 -17.98 4.48 0.25
CA VAL A 197 -19.24 4.03 -0.36
C VAL A 197 -19.38 2.54 -0.07
N ALA A 198 -20.53 2.14 0.43
CA ALA A 198 -20.87 0.76 0.71
C ALA A 198 -22.28 0.45 0.22
N GLU A 199 -22.66 -0.81 0.15
CA GLU A 199 -24.04 -1.25 -0.01
C GLU A 199 -24.59 -1.73 1.35
N CYS A 200 -25.89 -1.65 1.54
CA CYS A 200 -26.57 -2.24 2.71
C CYS A 200 -26.16 -3.71 2.84
N GLY A 201 -25.76 -4.13 4.03
CA GLY A 201 -25.24 -5.48 4.29
C GLY A 201 -23.78 -5.72 3.93
N GLN A 202 -23.12 -4.78 3.24
CA GLN A 202 -21.71 -4.90 2.80
C GLN A 202 -20.80 -3.82 3.39
N VAL A 203 -21.20 -3.21 4.49
CA VAL A 203 -20.39 -2.23 5.20
C VAL A 203 -19.18 -2.91 5.83
N SER A 204 -17.99 -2.29 5.71
CA SER A 204 -16.74 -2.86 6.22
C SER A 204 -16.80 -3.08 7.74
N ALA A 205 -16.08 -4.11 8.23
CA ALA A 205 -16.02 -4.38 9.68
C ALA A 205 -15.43 -3.19 10.46
N GLY A 206 -14.53 -2.41 9.86
CA GLY A 206 -13.96 -1.21 10.46
C GLY A 206 -15.00 -0.08 10.58
N ASP A 207 -15.85 0.10 9.58
CA ASP A 207 -16.91 1.10 9.62
C ASP A 207 -18.03 0.71 10.57
N LEU A 208 -18.33 -0.59 10.73
CA LEU A 208 -19.32 -1.08 11.70
C LEU A 208 -18.93 -0.84 13.16
N GLN A 209 -17.65 -0.66 13.46
CA GLN A 209 -17.17 -0.34 14.81
C GLN A 209 -17.31 1.15 15.17
N LEU A 210 -17.63 2.00 14.20
CA LEU A 210 -17.78 3.43 14.39
C LEU A 210 -19.24 3.81 14.67
N GLU A 211 -19.45 4.87 15.45
CA GLU A 211 -20.78 5.43 15.65
C GLU A 211 -21.11 6.43 14.54
N TRP A 212 -22.05 6.08 13.70
CA TRP A 212 -22.47 6.90 12.58
C TRP A 212 -23.73 7.69 12.90
N THR A 213 -23.76 8.93 12.43
CA THR A 213 -24.91 9.83 12.54
C THR A 213 -25.44 10.10 11.13
N SER A 214 -26.73 9.91 10.90
CA SER A 214 -27.36 10.25 9.63
C SER A 214 -27.23 11.76 9.35
N ALA A 215 -26.76 12.10 8.17
CA ALA A 215 -26.64 13.50 7.74
C ALA A 215 -27.99 14.18 7.57
N GLU A 216 -29.07 13.42 7.32
CA GLU A 216 -30.42 13.95 7.13
C GLU A 216 -31.13 14.19 8.47
N THR A 217 -31.03 13.26 9.40
CA THR A 217 -31.81 13.32 10.65
C THR A 217 -31.00 13.78 11.85
N GLY A 218 -29.66 13.74 11.78
CA GLY A 218 -28.78 14.01 12.92
C GLY A 218 -28.83 12.93 14.02
N LEU A 219 -29.55 11.84 13.80
CA LEU A 219 -29.70 10.74 14.75
C LEU A 219 -28.68 9.63 14.41
N ARG A 220 -28.39 8.77 15.40
CA ARG A 220 -27.57 7.59 15.17
C ARG A 220 -28.23 6.71 14.10
N GLY A 221 -27.48 6.36 13.07
CA GLY A 221 -27.95 5.55 11.94
C GLY A 221 -27.45 4.12 11.98
N ASP A 222 -28.27 3.20 11.53
CA ASP A 222 -27.88 1.83 11.27
C ASP A 222 -27.34 1.72 9.83
N VAL A 223 -26.03 1.86 9.69
CA VAL A 223 -25.35 1.84 8.40
C VAL A 223 -25.36 0.47 7.73
N GLN A 224 -25.73 -0.59 8.44
CA GLN A 224 -25.79 -1.93 7.87
C GLN A 224 -27.08 -2.20 7.12
N THR A 225 -28.18 -1.62 7.57
CA THR A 225 -29.51 -1.93 7.05
C THR A 225 -30.20 -0.76 6.36
N GLN A 226 -29.71 0.46 6.55
CA GLN A 226 -30.32 1.67 6.01
C GLN A 226 -29.42 2.36 5.00
N ALA A 227 -29.91 2.54 3.78
CA ALA A 227 -29.26 3.40 2.79
C ALA A 227 -29.34 4.87 3.22
N GLY A 228 -28.28 5.62 2.98
CA GLY A 228 -28.22 7.03 3.35
C GLY A 228 -26.81 7.57 3.39
N VAL A 229 -26.71 8.84 3.79
CA VAL A 229 -25.42 9.52 4.01
C VAL A 229 -25.21 9.64 5.51
N TYR A 230 -24.09 9.16 5.97
CA TYR A 230 -23.73 9.13 7.38
C TYR A 230 -22.42 9.86 7.63
N LYS A 231 -22.27 10.39 8.83
CA LYS A 231 -21.10 11.14 9.27
C LYS A 231 -20.58 10.64 10.61
N ASN A 232 -19.25 10.54 10.72
CA ASN A 232 -18.54 10.30 11.97
C ASN A 232 -17.31 11.25 12.00
N GLY A 233 -17.38 12.34 12.76
CA GLY A 233 -16.36 13.42 12.72
C GLY A 233 -16.24 14.01 11.32
N ASP A 234 -15.07 13.89 10.71
CA ASP A 234 -14.78 14.33 9.33
C ASP A 234 -14.95 13.23 8.28
N ARG A 235 -15.37 12.03 8.68
CA ARG A 235 -15.62 10.91 7.77
C ARG A 235 -17.07 10.88 7.32
N TRP A 236 -17.27 10.54 6.04
CA TRP A 236 -18.58 10.32 5.45
C TRP A 236 -18.70 8.88 4.96
N LEU A 237 -19.84 8.28 5.14
CA LEU A 237 -20.20 6.98 4.62
C LEU A 237 -21.49 7.10 3.83
N LEU A 238 -21.41 6.82 2.54
CA LEU A 238 -22.56 6.71 1.66
C LEU A 238 -22.94 5.23 1.56
N VAL A 239 -24.11 4.87 2.07
CA VAL A 239 -24.64 3.51 1.97
C VAL A 239 -25.74 3.49 0.93
N ASN A 240 -25.52 2.71 -0.13
CA ASN A 240 -26.48 2.52 -1.21
C ASN A 240 -27.34 1.27 -0.94
N ARG A 241 -28.53 1.22 -1.55
CA ARG A 241 -29.30 -0.02 -1.65
C ARG A 241 -28.59 -0.99 -2.59
N PRO A 242 -28.64 -2.30 -2.34
CA PRO A 242 -28.16 -3.28 -3.32
C PRO A 242 -28.91 -3.14 -4.65
N ALA A 243 -28.19 -3.23 -5.77
CA ALA A 243 -28.79 -3.12 -7.10
C ALA A 243 -29.91 -4.15 -7.36
N ALA A 244 -29.85 -5.30 -6.68
CA ALA A 244 -30.87 -6.34 -6.74
C ALA A 244 -32.25 -5.90 -6.19
N GLU A 245 -32.32 -4.88 -5.34
CA GLU A 245 -33.59 -4.34 -4.83
C GLU A 245 -34.33 -3.48 -5.87
N ASP A 246 -33.64 -3.04 -6.90
CA ASP A 246 -34.21 -2.24 -8.02
C ASP A 246 -34.73 -3.14 -9.15
N GLU A 247 -34.50 -4.45 -9.10
CA GLU A 247 -35.07 -5.40 -10.04
C GLU A 247 -36.52 -5.71 -9.64
N PHE A 248 -37.47 -5.07 -10.30
CA PHE A 248 -38.90 -5.41 -10.15
C PHE A 248 -39.14 -6.80 -10.72
N GLU A 249 -39.29 -7.82 -9.88
CA GLU A 249 -39.94 -9.06 -10.28
C GLU A 249 -41.41 -8.74 -10.64
N ARG A 250 -41.75 -8.80 -11.90
CA ARG A 250 -43.15 -8.78 -12.36
C ARG A 250 -43.80 -10.08 -11.87
N VAL A 251 -44.64 -9.95 -10.85
CA VAL A 251 -45.56 -11.03 -10.49
C VAL A 251 -46.55 -11.15 -11.65
N GLU A 252 -46.57 -12.31 -12.31
CA GLU A 252 -47.52 -12.59 -13.37
C GLU A 252 -48.92 -12.53 -12.82
N ASP A 253 -49.86 -11.92 -13.55
CA ASP A 253 -51.29 -11.74 -13.14
C ASP A 253 -51.98 -13.05 -12.79
N SER A 254 -51.45 -14.20 -13.19
CA SER A 254 -51.94 -15.53 -12.84
C SER A 254 -51.77 -15.91 -11.37
N ALA A 255 -50.87 -15.24 -10.62
CA ALA A 255 -50.64 -15.51 -9.20
C ALA A 255 -51.57 -14.71 -8.26
N VAL A 256 -52.33 -13.75 -8.80
CA VAL A 256 -53.24 -12.86 -8.02
C VAL A 256 -54.69 -13.33 -8.03
N ALA A 257 -55.04 -14.35 -8.82
CA ALA A 257 -56.40 -14.85 -8.98
C ALA A 257 -56.63 -16.20 -8.25
N GLY A 258 -56.15 -16.35 -7.02
CA GLY A 258 -56.33 -17.51 -6.16
C GLY A 258 -57.03 -17.15 -4.85
#